data_a7ce240bd236d6530912adf98ee6b4b5
#
_entry.id   a7ce240bd236d6530912adf98ee6b4b5
#
_cell.length_a   1.000
_cell.length_b   1.000
_cell.length_c   1.000
_cell.angle_alpha   90.00
_cell.angle_beta   90.00
_cell.angle_gamma   90.00
#
_symmetry.space_group_name_H-M   'P 1'
#
loop_
_entity.id
_entity.type
_entity.pdbx_description
1 polymer ?
#
loop_
_entity_poly.entity_id
_entity_poly.type
_entity_poly.pdbx_seq_one_letter_code
_entity_poly.pdbx_strand_id
1 'polypeptide(L)'
;MIGSLQSIDLPMRRFREYEEVDYAIVGVGSAGGVLLQRLARAGFNVVGLEAGPFWDTERDWVSDEAGSHELYWTEPRVTGGSDPLALGANNCGKGVGGGSVHWAAFTPRLHPSDFEVYTRDGVGADWPITYEDIKPYYEQLELEMPVAGPAYYPWGHPHGYAYGPHPMGGVGDALIKGCTALNIPVSIGGPVAILSGSHGDRPHCIYRGFCIQGCKVGAKASTLVTHVPDALKKGAEIRDLCMVSRVELGQNGRVTGVHYYDIDGHTHFQRAKAVILSGYAIETPRLLLNSACPGFEHGLANSSGTVGRYLMAQAGNVVMGRFDQPVRMYKAPPAHALTEEFYETNPENDFARGFAIQTVGPLPVAFGKQMIAAKKAWGWGLRREMMDYNHWAAFGLLGEILPWKDNRVTLSEDKDRFGLPVAHVSFHLHENDKRLIKAAKEKTEAVMHAGGATEVVQEARYAHLVGACRMGADPRTSVVDKFGRTHDIANLFVCDGSVFPTQGSANPGLTIQALAARTADYLITQGDKIFTSNERDMASAPIRRELAPPETWGKGVPRLK
;
A
#
# COMPACT_ATOMS: atom_id res chain seq x y z
N MET A 1 -8.22 17.94 -11.88
CA MET A 1 -7.15 18.83 -12.43
C MET A 1 -5.89 18.01 -12.57
N ILE A 2 -5.14 18.16 -13.66
CA ILE A 2 -3.76 17.67 -13.72
C ILE A 2 -2.99 18.50 -12.67
N GLY A 3 -2.05 17.88 -11.93
CA GLY A 3 -1.26 18.57 -10.90
C GLY A 3 -0.79 19.95 -11.35
N SER A 4 -0.79 20.92 -10.46
CA SER A 4 -0.50 22.31 -10.77
C SER A 4 0.97 22.58 -11.11
N LEU A 5 1.86 21.64 -10.72
CA LEU A 5 3.27 21.62 -11.11
C LEU A 5 3.56 20.29 -11.81
N GLN A 6 4.02 20.39 -13.07
CA GLN A 6 4.60 19.22 -13.72
C GLN A 6 6.04 19.03 -13.23
N SER A 7 6.52 17.79 -13.21
CA SER A 7 7.90 17.50 -12.79
C SER A 7 8.93 18.28 -13.63
N ILE A 8 8.58 18.63 -14.86
CA ILE A 8 9.46 19.42 -15.75
C ILE A 8 9.80 20.80 -15.18
N ASP A 9 8.92 21.38 -14.36
CA ASP A 9 9.10 22.70 -13.75
C ASP A 9 9.93 22.65 -12.47
N LEU A 10 10.22 21.44 -11.95
CA LEU A 10 10.94 21.27 -10.71
C LEU A 10 12.45 21.30 -10.91
N PRO A 11 13.22 21.92 -9.99
CA PRO A 11 14.67 21.90 -10.03
C PRO A 11 15.20 20.51 -9.66
N MET A 12 15.37 19.64 -10.65
CA MET A 12 15.94 18.31 -10.49
C MET A 12 16.94 18.02 -11.62
N ARG A 13 17.78 17.01 -11.43
CA ARG A 13 18.61 16.48 -12.51
C ARG A 13 17.72 16.00 -13.65
N ARG A 14 18.18 16.17 -14.91
CA ARG A 14 17.55 15.64 -16.11
C ARG A 14 18.54 14.78 -16.86
N PHE A 15 18.17 13.53 -17.15
CA PHE A 15 18.93 12.67 -18.05
C PHE A 15 18.47 12.93 -19.49
N ARG A 16 19.41 12.88 -20.43
CA ARG A 16 19.08 13.03 -21.86
C ARG A 16 18.22 11.86 -22.32
N GLU A 17 17.43 12.09 -23.34
CA GLU A 17 16.73 11.00 -24.01
C GLU A 17 17.76 9.95 -24.49
N TYR A 18 17.45 8.66 -24.28
CA TYR A 18 18.34 7.52 -24.56
C TYR A 18 19.65 7.46 -23.71
N GLU A 19 19.88 8.38 -22.79
CA GLU A 19 20.97 8.22 -21.82
C GLU A 19 20.70 7.00 -20.95
N GLU A 20 21.69 6.11 -20.82
CA GLU A 20 21.57 4.93 -19.97
C GLU A 20 21.72 5.32 -18.50
N VAL A 21 20.70 5.03 -17.71
CA VAL A 21 20.73 5.19 -16.25
C VAL A 21 21.04 3.86 -15.57
N ASP A 22 21.47 3.89 -14.31
CA ASP A 22 21.71 2.67 -13.55
C ASP A 22 20.38 1.93 -13.28
N TYR A 23 19.35 2.66 -12.85
CA TYR A 23 18.03 2.12 -12.55
C TYR A 23 16.90 2.95 -13.14
N ALA A 24 15.98 2.29 -13.84
CA ALA A 24 14.67 2.84 -14.16
C ALA A 24 13.62 2.22 -13.20
N ILE A 25 12.91 3.07 -12.46
CA ILE A 25 11.85 2.66 -11.53
C ILE A 25 10.50 2.99 -12.16
N VAL A 26 9.65 1.97 -12.35
CA VAL A 26 8.32 2.12 -12.93
C VAL A 26 7.29 2.21 -11.81
N GLY A 27 6.73 3.41 -11.63
CA GLY A 27 5.84 3.77 -10.52
C GLY A 27 6.61 4.41 -9.35
N VAL A 28 6.29 5.67 -9.03
CA VAL A 28 6.89 6.44 -7.92
C VAL A 28 5.90 6.53 -6.75
N GLY A 29 5.34 5.37 -6.39
CA GLY A 29 4.41 5.23 -5.26
C GLY A 29 5.11 4.97 -3.93
N SER A 30 4.46 4.19 -3.05
CA SER A 30 4.98 3.85 -1.71
C SER A 30 6.32 3.13 -1.75
N ALA A 31 6.50 2.15 -2.63
CA ALA A 31 7.77 1.44 -2.79
C ALA A 31 8.75 2.24 -3.65
N GLY A 32 8.31 2.71 -4.83
CA GLY A 32 9.18 3.41 -5.78
C GLY A 32 9.81 4.68 -5.20
N GLY A 33 9.09 5.42 -4.35
CA GLY A 33 9.63 6.61 -3.68
C GLY A 33 10.76 6.29 -2.70
N VAL A 34 10.67 5.17 -1.96
CA VAL A 34 11.72 4.68 -1.06
C VAL A 34 12.93 4.21 -1.86
N LEU A 35 12.73 3.41 -2.92
CA LEU A 35 13.78 2.96 -3.81
C LEU A 35 14.53 4.14 -4.46
N LEU A 36 13.78 5.10 -4.99
CA LEU A 36 14.33 6.30 -5.63
C LEU A 36 15.27 7.05 -4.68
N GLN A 37 14.83 7.28 -3.45
CA GLN A 37 15.65 7.96 -2.44
C GLN A 37 16.92 7.20 -2.10
N ARG A 38 16.81 5.91 -1.78
CA ARG A 38 17.95 5.12 -1.30
C ARG A 38 19.01 4.94 -2.37
N LEU A 39 18.58 4.64 -3.61
CA LEU A 39 19.50 4.48 -4.73
C LEU A 39 20.17 5.81 -5.12
N ALA A 40 19.44 6.92 -5.13
CA ALA A 40 20.03 8.23 -5.38
C ALA A 40 21.01 8.66 -4.28
N ARG A 41 20.71 8.39 -3.01
CA ARG A 41 21.64 8.61 -1.88
C ARG A 41 22.93 7.80 -2.02
N ALA A 42 22.84 6.60 -2.59
CA ALA A 42 24.01 5.75 -2.85
C ALA A 42 24.82 6.19 -4.08
N GLY A 43 24.37 7.23 -4.80
CA GLY A 43 25.09 7.82 -5.93
C GLY A 43 24.74 7.22 -7.30
N PHE A 44 23.74 6.35 -7.40
CA PHE A 44 23.28 5.82 -8.69
C PHE A 44 22.50 6.85 -9.50
N ASN A 45 22.58 6.74 -10.82
CA ASN A 45 21.73 7.46 -11.75
C ASN A 45 20.36 6.78 -11.81
N VAL A 46 19.32 7.45 -11.31
CA VAL A 46 17.98 6.86 -11.15
C VAL A 46 16.91 7.73 -11.77
N VAL A 47 16.06 7.12 -12.61
CA VAL A 47 14.87 7.75 -13.18
C VAL A 47 13.64 7.02 -12.66
N GLY A 48 12.70 7.76 -12.08
CA GLY A 48 11.35 7.28 -11.74
C GLY A 48 10.36 7.70 -12.83
N LEU A 49 9.59 6.75 -13.36
CA LEU A 49 8.53 6.97 -14.34
C LEU A 49 7.18 6.76 -13.67
N GLU A 50 6.34 7.80 -13.62
CA GLU A 50 5.05 7.79 -12.93
C GLU A 50 3.91 8.11 -13.90
N ALA A 51 2.88 7.27 -13.92
CA ALA A 51 1.74 7.41 -14.82
C ALA A 51 0.84 8.61 -14.50
N GLY A 52 0.81 9.04 -13.25
CA GLY A 52 0.04 10.19 -12.79
C GLY A 52 0.88 11.44 -12.59
N PRO A 53 0.25 12.54 -12.14
CA PRO A 53 0.91 13.83 -12.01
C PRO A 53 1.84 13.89 -10.79
N PHE A 54 2.72 14.89 -10.80
CA PHE A 54 3.46 15.33 -9.62
C PHE A 54 2.58 16.32 -8.83
N TRP A 55 2.14 15.93 -7.64
CA TRP A 55 1.21 16.70 -6.83
C TRP A 55 1.91 17.87 -6.09
N ASP A 56 1.29 19.04 -6.12
CA ASP A 56 1.57 20.12 -5.19
C ASP A 56 0.55 20.06 -4.03
N THR A 57 1.03 19.79 -2.82
CA THR A 57 0.15 19.58 -1.66
C THR A 57 -0.68 20.80 -1.29
N GLU A 58 -0.20 22.01 -1.58
CA GLU A 58 -0.89 23.26 -1.24
C GLU A 58 -1.95 23.66 -2.29
N ARG A 59 -1.67 23.37 -3.56
CA ARG A 59 -2.51 23.81 -4.68
C ARG A 59 -3.51 22.75 -5.11
N ASP A 60 -3.05 21.49 -5.25
CA ASP A 60 -3.86 20.43 -5.82
C ASP A 60 -4.82 19.80 -4.81
N TRP A 61 -4.49 19.83 -3.51
CA TRP A 61 -5.31 19.19 -2.49
C TRP A 61 -6.21 20.20 -1.79
N VAL A 62 -7.31 20.49 -2.44
CA VAL A 62 -8.40 21.24 -1.83
C VAL A 62 -9.11 20.36 -0.77
N SER A 63 -9.57 20.96 0.32
CA SER A 63 -10.31 20.23 1.35
C SER A 63 -11.75 20.01 0.90
N ASP A 64 -11.89 19.27 -0.18
CA ASP A 64 -13.14 18.91 -0.83
C ASP A 64 -13.17 17.39 -1.08
N GLU A 65 -14.13 16.72 -0.48
CA GLU A 65 -14.29 15.28 -0.61
C GLU A 65 -14.66 14.88 -2.05
N ALA A 66 -15.38 15.73 -2.78
CA ALA A 66 -15.76 15.48 -4.16
C ALA A 66 -14.58 15.50 -5.13
N GLY A 67 -13.55 16.33 -4.87
CA GLY A 67 -12.34 16.41 -5.69
C GLY A 67 -11.35 15.25 -5.51
N SER A 68 -11.54 14.41 -4.51
CA SER A 68 -10.58 13.35 -4.18
C SER A 68 -10.43 12.26 -5.25
N HIS A 69 -11.37 12.15 -6.19
CA HIS A 69 -11.31 11.15 -7.27
C HIS A 69 -10.10 11.33 -8.19
N GLU A 70 -9.52 12.52 -8.27
CA GLU A 70 -8.33 12.79 -9.07
C GLU A 70 -7.08 12.06 -8.56
N LEU A 71 -7.06 11.67 -7.28
CA LEU A 71 -5.97 10.92 -6.65
C LEU A 71 -5.97 9.43 -7.02
N TYR A 72 -7.04 8.95 -7.63
CA TYR A 72 -7.25 7.53 -7.88
C TYR A 72 -6.94 7.16 -9.33
N TRP A 73 -6.63 5.89 -9.52
CA TRP A 73 -6.52 5.33 -10.86
C TRP A 73 -7.89 5.28 -11.53
N THR A 74 -8.06 6.02 -12.61
CA THR A 74 -9.34 6.19 -13.33
C THR A 74 -9.37 5.53 -14.70
N GLU A 75 -8.25 5.01 -15.20
CA GLU A 75 -8.23 4.27 -16.46
C GLU A 75 -9.05 2.98 -16.34
N PRO A 76 -9.67 2.53 -17.45
CA PRO A 76 -10.53 1.37 -17.46
C PRO A 76 -9.83 0.10 -16.95
N ARG A 77 -10.56 -0.72 -16.23
CA ARG A 77 -10.23 -2.09 -15.85
C ARG A 77 -11.49 -2.94 -15.97
N VAL A 78 -11.32 -4.19 -16.36
CA VAL A 78 -12.42 -5.15 -16.38
C VAL A 78 -12.40 -5.94 -15.09
N THR A 79 -13.54 -6.16 -14.47
CA THR A 79 -13.67 -6.99 -13.27
C THR A 79 -14.59 -8.17 -13.53
N GLY A 80 -14.24 -9.32 -12.97
CA GLY A 80 -14.98 -10.57 -13.15
C GLY A 80 -14.79 -11.51 -11.95
N GLY A 81 -15.26 -12.74 -12.11
CA GLY A 81 -15.31 -13.74 -11.02
C GLY A 81 -16.66 -13.78 -10.34
N SER A 82 -16.82 -14.65 -9.33
CA SER A 82 -18.08 -14.76 -8.57
C SER A 82 -18.31 -13.57 -7.63
N ASP A 83 -17.21 -12.89 -7.22
CA ASP A 83 -17.23 -11.79 -6.26
C ASP A 83 -16.41 -10.60 -6.79
N PRO A 84 -16.82 -9.99 -7.92
CA PRO A 84 -16.00 -9.00 -8.62
C PRO A 84 -15.69 -7.78 -7.74
N LEU A 85 -14.44 -7.35 -7.76
CA LEU A 85 -13.99 -6.21 -6.98
C LEU A 85 -14.49 -4.89 -7.58
N ALA A 86 -14.99 -4.00 -6.74
CA ALA A 86 -15.20 -2.61 -7.11
C ALA A 86 -13.86 -1.88 -7.12
N LEU A 87 -13.26 -1.73 -8.31
CA LEU A 87 -11.99 -1.05 -8.51
C LEU A 87 -12.19 0.46 -8.73
N GLY A 88 -11.16 1.24 -8.44
CA GLY A 88 -11.23 2.70 -8.41
C GLY A 88 -11.36 3.22 -6.97
N ALA A 89 -11.98 4.36 -6.77
CA ALA A 89 -12.36 4.92 -5.46
C ALA A 89 -11.53 4.46 -4.25
N ASN A 90 -10.34 4.96 -4.05
CA ASN A 90 -9.45 4.79 -2.90
C ASN A 90 -8.73 3.43 -2.71
N ASN A 91 -8.83 2.48 -3.61
CA ASN A 91 -8.05 1.24 -3.53
C ASN A 91 -6.86 1.19 -4.51
N CYS A 92 -6.65 2.22 -5.29
CA CYS A 92 -5.51 2.36 -6.19
C CYS A 92 -5.20 3.84 -6.43
N GLY A 93 -4.00 4.30 -6.09
CA GLY A 93 -3.55 5.67 -6.32
C GLY A 93 -2.86 5.85 -7.66
N LYS A 94 -2.84 7.09 -8.15
CA LYS A 94 -2.12 7.51 -9.35
C LYS A 94 -1.46 8.86 -9.11
N GLY A 95 -0.18 8.95 -9.44
CA GLY A 95 0.65 10.15 -9.22
C GLY A 95 1.79 9.91 -8.25
N VAL A 96 2.71 10.84 -8.19
CA VAL A 96 3.89 10.76 -7.32
C VAL A 96 3.47 10.64 -5.87
N GLY A 97 3.96 9.60 -5.20
CA GLY A 97 3.52 9.17 -3.87
C GLY A 97 2.52 8.01 -3.89
N GLY A 98 1.86 7.74 -5.04
CA GLY A 98 0.94 6.62 -5.25
C GLY A 98 -0.11 6.49 -4.15
N GLY A 99 -0.40 5.28 -3.71
CA GLY A 99 -1.36 5.00 -2.64
C GLY A 99 -1.09 5.74 -1.33
N SER A 100 0.16 6.15 -1.04
CA SER A 100 0.48 6.86 0.20
C SER A 100 -0.08 8.30 0.25
N VAL A 101 -0.46 8.90 -0.88
CA VAL A 101 -1.07 10.24 -0.87
C VAL A 101 -2.53 10.22 -0.42
N HIS A 102 -3.22 9.08 -0.55
CA HIS A 102 -4.63 8.94 -0.15
C HIS A 102 -4.88 7.83 0.89
N TRP A 103 -3.85 7.24 1.48
CA TRP A 103 -4.01 6.27 2.55
C TRP A 103 -4.44 6.92 3.88
N ALA A 104 -5.00 6.13 4.77
CA ALA A 104 -5.32 6.55 6.13
C ALA A 104 -4.08 6.62 7.04
N ALA A 105 -2.92 6.21 6.51
CA ALA A 105 -1.62 6.16 7.17
C ALA A 105 -1.52 5.22 8.38
N PHE A 106 -2.41 4.23 8.49
CA PHE A 106 -2.19 3.12 9.42
C PHE A 106 -0.93 2.35 9.03
N THR A 107 -0.07 2.09 10.00
CA THR A 107 1.25 1.48 9.80
C THR A 107 1.56 0.38 10.81
N PRO A 108 0.64 -0.57 11.08
CA PRO A 108 0.99 -1.75 11.86
C PRO A 108 2.02 -2.58 11.11
N ARG A 109 2.85 -3.31 11.85
CA ARG A 109 3.76 -4.31 11.28
C ARG A 109 2.97 -5.59 11.02
N LEU A 110 3.38 -6.40 10.04
CA LEU A 110 2.95 -7.79 9.97
C LEU A 110 3.46 -8.55 11.22
N HIS A 111 2.69 -9.55 11.66
CA HIS A 111 3.12 -10.41 12.76
C HIS A 111 4.20 -11.40 12.32
N PRO A 112 5.04 -11.91 13.23
CA PRO A 112 5.98 -12.98 12.88
C PRO A 112 5.32 -14.20 12.24
N SER A 113 4.10 -14.54 12.64
CA SER A 113 3.27 -15.64 12.10
C SER A 113 2.94 -15.47 10.61
N ASP A 114 2.85 -14.24 10.10
CA ASP A 114 2.53 -13.97 8.70
C ASP A 114 3.63 -14.44 7.73
N PHE A 115 4.85 -14.62 8.22
CA PHE A 115 5.97 -15.09 7.43
C PHE A 115 6.03 -16.61 7.31
N GLU A 116 5.24 -17.34 8.11
CA GLU A 116 5.24 -18.80 8.24
C GLU A 116 3.82 -19.41 8.13
N VAL A 117 2.95 -18.80 7.31
CA VAL A 117 1.51 -19.14 7.23
C VAL A 117 1.29 -20.60 6.83
N TYR A 118 2.02 -21.09 5.82
CA TYR A 118 1.87 -22.48 5.39
C TYR A 118 2.38 -23.46 6.45
N THR A 119 3.54 -23.19 7.03
CA THR A 119 4.13 -24.02 8.08
C THR A 119 3.26 -24.09 9.31
N ARG A 120 2.60 -23.00 9.70
CA ARG A 120 1.79 -22.92 10.94
C ARG A 120 0.36 -23.40 10.74
N ASP A 121 -0.28 -22.96 9.66
CA ASP A 121 -1.72 -23.07 9.46
C ASP A 121 -2.10 -24.02 8.33
N GLY A 122 -1.13 -24.52 7.56
CA GLY A 122 -1.35 -25.43 6.42
C GLY A 122 -2.03 -24.80 5.22
N VAL A 123 -2.14 -23.47 5.16
CA VAL A 123 -2.80 -22.72 4.09
C VAL A 123 -1.85 -21.63 3.55
N GLY A 124 -2.18 -21.07 2.39
CA GLY A 124 -1.41 -19.98 1.80
C GLY A 124 0.00 -20.37 1.39
N ALA A 125 1.00 -19.63 1.82
CA ALA A 125 2.42 -19.85 1.53
C ALA A 125 3.29 -19.21 2.62
N ASP A 126 4.47 -19.76 2.85
CA ASP A 126 5.50 -19.10 3.64
C ASP A 126 6.22 -18.02 2.83
N TRP A 127 6.66 -16.99 3.50
CA TRP A 127 7.54 -15.99 2.93
C TRP A 127 8.98 -16.54 2.84
N PRO A 128 9.77 -16.19 1.80
CA PRO A 128 11.18 -16.59 1.74
C PRO A 128 12.08 -15.73 2.64
N ILE A 129 11.49 -14.98 3.55
CA ILE A 129 12.13 -14.14 4.57
C ILE A 129 11.40 -14.32 5.90
N THR A 130 12.09 -14.03 6.99
CA THR A 130 11.55 -14.05 8.34
C THR A 130 11.15 -12.63 8.80
N TYR A 131 10.43 -12.54 9.93
CA TYR A 131 10.18 -11.26 10.59
C TYR A 131 11.48 -10.53 10.97
N GLU A 132 12.49 -11.26 11.44
CA GLU A 132 13.80 -10.67 11.82
C GLU A 132 14.55 -10.09 10.62
N ASP A 133 14.34 -10.60 9.41
CA ASP A 133 14.91 -10.03 8.17
C ASP A 133 14.32 -8.67 7.80
N ILE A 134 13.07 -8.41 8.17
CA ILE A 134 12.35 -7.17 7.80
C ILE A 134 12.25 -6.17 8.96
N LYS A 135 12.31 -6.62 10.20
CA LYS A 135 12.19 -5.81 11.41
C LYS A 135 13.09 -4.56 11.44
N PRO A 136 14.37 -4.61 11.07
CA PRO A 136 15.22 -3.42 11.05
C PRO A 136 14.71 -2.32 10.10
N TYR A 137 14.04 -2.73 9.03
CA TYR A 137 13.44 -1.80 8.05
C TYR A 137 12.13 -1.21 8.56
N TYR A 138 11.33 -1.97 9.32
CA TYR A 138 10.19 -1.41 10.04
C TYR A 138 10.62 -0.32 11.01
N GLU A 139 11.58 -0.61 11.87
CA GLU A 139 12.12 0.32 12.86
C GLU A 139 12.65 1.60 12.20
N GLN A 140 13.36 1.45 11.08
CA GLN A 140 13.88 2.57 10.32
C GLN A 140 12.77 3.43 9.73
N LEU A 141 11.82 2.83 9.03
CA LEU A 141 10.76 3.57 8.36
C LEU A 141 9.77 4.22 9.33
N GLU A 142 9.53 3.62 10.50
CA GLU A 142 8.74 4.24 11.57
C GLU A 142 9.35 5.55 12.06
N LEU A 143 10.69 5.67 12.00
CA LEU A 143 11.40 6.93 12.30
C LEU A 143 11.40 7.89 11.10
N GLU A 144 11.61 7.39 9.88
CA GLU A 144 11.62 8.20 8.65
C GLU A 144 10.23 8.81 8.36
N MET A 145 9.15 8.09 8.68
CA MET A 145 7.77 8.54 8.51
C MET A 145 7.18 9.20 9.76
N PRO A 146 7.92 9.41 10.81
CA PRO A 146 7.59 9.66 12.21
C PRO A 146 6.21 9.10 12.61
N VAL A 147 6.17 7.78 12.82
CA VAL A 147 4.94 7.09 13.20
C VAL A 147 4.56 7.44 14.63
N ALA A 148 3.35 7.96 14.81
CA ALA A 148 2.72 8.18 16.12
C ALA A 148 1.96 6.93 16.55
N GLY A 149 2.04 6.56 17.82
CA GLY A 149 1.39 5.37 18.33
C GLY A 149 1.55 5.23 19.85
N PRO A 150 1.05 4.14 20.44
CA PRO A 150 1.15 3.92 21.89
C PRO A 150 2.61 3.65 22.30
N ALA A 151 2.91 3.92 23.57
CA ALA A 151 4.22 3.61 24.16
C ALA A 151 4.49 2.09 24.21
N TYR A 152 3.44 1.29 24.22
CA TYR A 152 3.50 -0.16 24.16
C TYR A 152 2.39 -0.71 23.27
N TYR A 153 2.79 -1.49 22.27
CA TYR A 153 1.90 -2.19 21.34
C TYR A 153 2.06 -3.69 21.55
N PRO A 154 1.03 -4.41 22.00
CA PRO A 154 1.20 -5.76 22.55
C PRO A 154 1.22 -6.87 21.50
N TRP A 155 0.64 -6.65 20.32
CA TRP A 155 0.45 -7.70 19.34
C TRP A 155 1.65 -7.89 18.41
N GLY A 156 1.71 -9.04 17.80
CA GLY A 156 2.80 -9.42 16.90
C GLY A 156 4.14 -9.49 17.62
N HIS A 157 5.02 -8.59 17.32
CA HIS A 157 6.28 -8.37 18.04
C HIS A 157 6.14 -7.11 18.91
N PRO A 158 6.02 -7.23 20.24
CA PRO A 158 5.78 -6.10 21.13
C PRO A 158 6.85 -5.01 21.00
N HIS A 159 6.45 -3.77 20.82
CA HIS A 159 7.30 -2.59 20.66
C HIS A 159 6.57 -1.31 21.04
N GLY A 160 7.25 -0.16 20.98
CA GLY A 160 6.67 1.16 21.18
C GLY A 160 7.05 2.12 20.07
N TYR A 161 6.36 3.25 19.96
CA TYR A 161 6.56 4.27 18.94
C TYR A 161 7.25 5.51 19.51
N ALA A 162 8.06 6.17 18.67
CA ALA A 162 8.83 7.35 19.06
C ALA A 162 7.95 8.59 19.32
N TYR A 163 6.82 8.68 18.62
CA TYR A 163 5.83 9.75 18.79
C TYR A 163 4.60 9.24 19.52
N GLY A 164 4.13 9.97 20.53
CA GLY A 164 2.91 9.62 21.27
C GLY A 164 1.66 9.61 20.37
N PRO A 165 0.60 8.94 20.81
CA PRO A 165 -0.64 8.84 20.06
C PRO A 165 -1.32 10.21 19.92
N HIS A 166 -2.17 10.33 18.90
CA HIS A 166 -3.03 11.49 18.74
C HIS A 166 -4.12 11.54 19.83
N PRO A 167 -4.69 12.74 20.12
CA PRO A 167 -5.84 12.85 21.01
C PRO A 167 -6.98 11.93 20.58
N MET A 168 -7.60 11.27 21.55
CA MET A 168 -8.74 10.37 21.33
C MET A 168 -9.95 11.17 20.81
N GLY A 169 -10.67 10.61 19.86
CA GLY A 169 -11.96 11.10 19.40
C GLY A 169 -13.08 10.14 19.75
N GLY A 170 -14.32 10.59 19.63
CA GLY A 170 -15.49 9.81 20.04
C GLY A 170 -15.62 8.44 19.36
N VAL A 171 -15.06 8.27 18.16
CA VAL A 171 -15.03 6.95 17.51
C VAL A 171 -14.07 5.99 18.23
N GLY A 172 -12.95 6.51 18.73
CA GLY A 172 -12.02 5.73 19.55
C GLY A 172 -12.63 5.34 20.88
N ASP A 173 -13.31 6.29 21.55
CA ASP A 173 -14.03 6.02 22.80
C ASP A 173 -15.08 4.93 22.61
N ALA A 174 -15.81 4.92 21.49
CA ALA A 174 -16.81 3.90 21.19
C ALA A 174 -16.18 2.50 21.03
N LEU A 175 -15.04 2.40 20.32
CA LEU A 175 -14.32 1.12 20.17
C LEU A 175 -13.77 0.62 21.52
N ILE A 176 -13.11 1.48 22.27
CA ILE A 176 -12.54 1.15 23.58
C ILE A 176 -13.63 0.67 24.53
N LYS A 177 -14.75 1.40 24.62
CA LYS A 177 -15.89 1.02 25.45
C LYS A 177 -16.45 -0.34 25.05
N GLY A 178 -16.64 -0.60 23.75
CA GLY A 178 -17.15 -1.85 23.24
C GLY A 178 -16.22 -3.03 23.52
N CYS A 179 -14.93 -2.87 23.25
CA CYS A 179 -13.92 -3.89 23.54
C CYS A 179 -13.81 -4.16 25.05
N THR A 180 -13.77 -3.12 25.88
CA THR A 180 -13.70 -3.27 27.33
C THR A 180 -14.92 -4.02 27.89
N ALA A 181 -16.13 -3.69 27.42
CA ALA A 181 -17.36 -4.36 27.86
C ALA A 181 -17.39 -5.86 27.49
N LEU A 182 -16.65 -6.25 26.46
CA LEU A 182 -16.54 -7.64 26.01
C LEU A 182 -15.22 -8.32 26.43
N ASN A 183 -14.42 -7.70 27.29
CA ASN A 183 -13.09 -8.16 27.71
C ASN A 183 -12.14 -8.41 26.53
N ILE A 184 -12.21 -7.60 25.47
CA ILE A 184 -11.33 -7.66 24.31
C ILE A 184 -10.19 -6.64 24.50
N PRO A 185 -8.92 -7.07 24.44
CA PRO A 185 -7.77 -6.16 24.44
C PRO A 185 -7.89 -5.13 23.30
N VAL A 186 -7.56 -3.87 23.60
CA VAL A 186 -7.63 -2.77 22.64
C VAL A 186 -6.49 -1.79 22.86
N SER A 187 -5.83 -1.35 21.79
CA SER A 187 -4.81 -0.32 21.84
C SER A 187 -5.43 1.06 21.77
N ILE A 188 -5.00 1.93 22.69
CA ILE A 188 -5.32 3.36 22.70
C ILE A 188 -4.33 4.07 21.81
N GLY A 189 -4.78 4.58 20.66
CA GLY A 189 -3.93 5.15 19.61
C GLY A 189 -3.32 4.06 18.74
N GLY A 190 -3.88 3.82 17.56
CA GLY A 190 -3.27 2.95 16.56
C GLY A 190 -2.00 3.57 15.97
N PRO A 191 -1.06 2.75 15.45
CA PRO A 191 0.13 3.24 14.78
C PRO A 191 -0.24 3.96 13.48
N VAL A 192 0.10 5.26 13.40
CA VAL A 192 -0.18 6.07 12.22
C VAL A 192 1.01 6.92 11.81
N ALA A 193 1.34 6.90 10.54
CA ALA A 193 2.36 7.78 9.96
C ALA A 193 1.81 9.21 9.78
N ILE A 194 1.33 9.82 10.87
CA ILE A 194 0.81 11.20 10.96
C ILE A 194 1.47 11.87 12.15
N LEU A 195 2.07 13.03 11.95
CA LEU A 195 2.79 13.76 12.97
C LEU A 195 1.86 14.21 14.11
N SER A 196 2.06 13.68 15.32
CA SER A 196 1.44 14.19 16.55
C SER A 196 2.22 15.35 17.18
N GLY A 197 3.46 15.57 16.74
CA GLY A 197 4.35 16.71 17.02
C GLY A 197 5.06 17.14 15.76
N SER A 198 5.72 18.31 15.74
CA SER A 198 6.48 18.79 14.58
C SER A 198 7.73 17.94 14.34
N HIS A 199 8.13 17.78 13.07
CA HIS A 199 9.32 17.02 12.68
C HIS A 199 10.05 17.74 11.54
N GLY A 200 11.20 18.33 11.82
CA GLY A 200 11.89 19.22 10.89
C GLY A 200 10.98 20.37 10.48
N ASP A 201 10.88 20.60 9.18
CA ASP A 201 10.02 21.62 8.59
C ASP A 201 8.56 21.17 8.42
N ARG A 202 8.24 19.91 8.73
CA ARG A 202 6.87 19.38 8.63
C ARG A 202 6.10 19.67 9.92
N PRO A 203 4.95 20.36 9.83
CA PRO A 203 4.13 20.70 10.99
C PRO A 203 3.37 19.46 11.50
N HIS A 204 2.93 19.52 12.77
CA HIS A 204 2.03 18.51 13.32
C HIS A 204 0.64 18.55 12.67
N CYS A 205 -0.14 17.49 12.88
CA CYS A 205 -1.51 17.39 12.39
C CYS A 205 -2.40 18.48 12.98
N ILE A 206 -3.17 19.17 12.14
CA ILE A 206 -4.17 20.17 12.55
C ILE A 206 -5.60 19.61 12.54
N TYR A 207 -5.75 18.30 12.52
CA TYR A 207 -7.01 17.55 12.68
C TYR A 207 -8.13 17.93 11.72
N ARG A 208 -7.80 18.12 10.43
CA ARG A 208 -8.78 18.46 9.38
C ARG A 208 -9.66 17.30 8.92
N GLY A 209 -9.29 16.05 9.21
CA GLY A 209 -10.03 14.85 8.81
C GLY A 209 -9.85 14.40 7.34
N PHE A 210 -9.14 15.15 6.50
CA PHE A 210 -8.97 14.88 5.06
C PHE A 210 -7.77 13.96 4.75
N CYS A 211 -7.44 13.00 5.61
CA CYS A 211 -6.26 12.15 5.43
C CYS A 211 -6.30 11.33 4.13
N ILE A 212 -7.48 10.83 3.75
CA ILE A 212 -7.65 10.01 2.54
C ILE A 212 -7.89 10.82 1.26
N GLN A 213 -7.94 12.15 1.36
CA GLN A 213 -8.05 13.09 0.22
C GLN A 213 -6.77 13.91 0.00
N GLY A 214 -5.63 13.46 0.53
CA GLY A 214 -4.38 14.20 0.52
C GLY A 214 -4.22 15.11 1.74
N CYS A 215 -3.00 15.25 2.25
CA CYS A 215 -2.71 16.08 3.43
C CYS A 215 -2.09 17.42 3.02
N LYS A 216 -2.89 18.47 2.96
CA LYS A 216 -2.48 19.80 2.52
C LYS A 216 -1.30 20.37 3.31
N VAL A 217 -1.21 20.05 4.61
CA VAL A 217 -0.13 20.57 5.49
C VAL A 217 1.09 19.64 5.57
N GLY A 218 1.07 18.48 4.91
CA GLY A 218 2.20 17.55 4.92
C GLY A 218 2.43 16.81 6.24
N ALA A 219 1.53 16.92 7.24
CA ALA A 219 1.65 16.19 8.51
C ALA A 219 1.54 14.68 8.35
N LYS A 220 0.65 14.21 7.44
CA LYS A 220 0.56 12.79 7.07
C LYS A 220 1.73 12.43 6.16
N ALA A 221 2.46 11.39 6.51
CA ALA A 221 3.51 10.86 5.68
C ALA A 221 2.93 10.29 4.37
N SER A 222 3.56 10.65 3.27
CA SER A 222 3.50 9.99 1.98
C SER A 222 4.90 10.06 1.40
N THR A 223 5.27 9.17 0.51
CA THR A 223 6.62 9.25 -0.10
C THR A 223 6.83 10.58 -0.84
N LEU A 224 5.76 11.20 -1.32
CA LEU A 224 5.79 12.56 -1.90
C LEU A 224 6.40 13.61 -0.95
N VAL A 225 6.09 13.57 0.35
CA VAL A 225 6.57 14.57 1.33
C VAL A 225 7.71 14.06 2.23
N THR A 226 8.04 12.76 2.18
CA THR A 226 9.09 12.16 3.01
C THR A 226 10.35 11.81 2.20
N HIS A 227 10.24 10.94 1.20
CA HIS A 227 11.36 10.35 0.47
C HIS A 227 11.70 11.10 -0.82
N VAL A 228 10.69 11.48 -1.60
CA VAL A 228 10.86 12.14 -2.91
C VAL A 228 11.66 13.43 -2.83
N PRO A 229 11.42 14.37 -1.89
CA PRO A 229 12.19 15.62 -1.85
C PRO A 229 13.68 15.39 -1.65
N ASP A 230 14.06 14.39 -0.86
CA ASP A 230 15.45 14.05 -0.64
C ASP A 230 16.05 13.32 -1.85
N ALA A 231 15.29 12.43 -2.52
CA ALA A 231 15.72 11.77 -3.74
C ALA A 231 16.10 12.79 -4.82
N LEU A 232 15.27 13.82 -5.04
CA LEU A 232 15.53 14.87 -6.00
C LEU A 232 16.79 15.69 -5.65
N LYS A 233 16.97 16.03 -4.37
CA LYS A 233 18.18 16.70 -3.87
C LYS A 233 19.44 15.84 -4.08
N LYS A 234 19.30 14.52 -4.13
CA LYS A 234 20.40 13.57 -4.35
C LYS A 234 20.62 13.19 -5.81
N GLY A 235 19.92 13.86 -6.73
CA GLY A 235 20.15 13.74 -8.17
C GLY A 235 19.28 12.70 -8.89
N ALA A 236 18.21 12.22 -8.26
CA ALA A 236 17.20 11.44 -8.98
C ALA A 236 16.38 12.33 -9.93
N GLU A 237 15.90 11.75 -11.03
CA GLU A 237 14.88 12.34 -11.90
C GLU A 237 13.54 11.64 -11.70
N ILE A 238 12.45 12.41 -11.75
CA ILE A 238 11.07 11.87 -11.86
C ILE A 238 10.46 12.46 -13.15
N ARG A 239 9.89 11.56 -13.96
CA ARG A 239 9.03 11.91 -15.10
C ARG A 239 7.62 11.49 -14.76
N ASP A 240 6.79 12.46 -14.50
CA ASP A 240 5.35 12.28 -14.26
C ASP A 240 4.56 12.25 -15.56
N LEU A 241 3.29 11.84 -15.49
CA LEU A 241 2.40 11.69 -16.64
C LEU A 241 2.95 10.75 -17.73
N CYS A 242 3.79 9.78 -17.33
CA CYS A 242 4.49 8.84 -18.19
C CYS A 242 3.97 7.41 -18.00
N MET A 243 3.16 6.93 -18.94
CA MET A 243 2.63 5.55 -18.90
C MET A 243 3.65 4.57 -19.51
N VAL A 244 4.29 3.75 -18.68
CA VAL A 244 5.17 2.69 -19.16
C VAL A 244 4.34 1.61 -19.83
N SER A 245 4.67 1.30 -21.08
CA SER A 245 3.91 0.38 -21.95
C SER A 245 4.54 -1.00 -22.05
N ARG A 246 5.88 -1.08 -21.98
CA ARG A 246 6.62 -2.33 -22.17
C ARG A 246 8.01 -2.25 -21.55
N VAL A 247 8.46 -3.37 -20.99
CA VAL A 247 9.86 -3.61 -20.62
C VAL A 247 10.56 -4.26 -21.81
N GLU A 248 11.70 -3.71 -22.22
CA GLU A 248 12.46 -4.22 -23.37
C GLU A 248 13.47 -5.28 -22.93
N LEU A 249 13.38 -6.47 -23.52
CA LEU A 249 14.35 -7.56 -23.33
C LEU A 249 15.39 -7.54 -24.46
N GLY A 250 16.67 -7.44 -24.10
CA GLY A 250 17.76 -7.52 -25.04
C GLY A 250 18.10 -8.96 -25.44
N GLN A 251 18.87 -9.11 -26.52
CA GLN A 251 19.27 -10.43 -27.06
C GLN A 251 20.10 -11.28 -26.07
N ASN A 252 20.72 -10.64 -25.09
CA ASN A 252 21.50 -11.31 -24.04
C ASN A 252 20.64 -11.84 -22.86
N GLY A 253 19.30 -11.79 -22.97
CA GLY A 253 18.38 -12.23 -21.92
C GLY A 253 18.29 -11.25 -20.73
N ARG A 254 18.75 -10.00 -20.90
CA ARG A 254 18.68 -8.93 -19.89
C ARG A 254 17.76 -7.82 -20.37
N VAL A 255 17.09 -7.15 -19.46
CA VAL A 255 16.34 -5.94 -19.81
C VAL A 255 17.30 -4.79 -20.15
N THR A 256 16.91 -3.96 -21.13
CA THR A 256 17.70 -2.83 -21.64
C THR A 256 17.06 -1.48 -21.33
N GLY A 257 15.82 -1.48 -20.86
CA GLY A 257 15.07 -0.27 -20.54
C GLY A 257 13.57 -0.48 -20.64
N VAL A 258 12.85 0.64 -20.71
CA VAL A 258 11.39 0.67 -20.78
C VAL A 258 10.90 1.64 -21.82
N HIS A 259 9.84 1.23 -22.56
CA HIS A 259 9.07 2.11 -23.43
C HIS A 259 7.94 2.75 -22.62
N TYR A 260 7.68 4.03 -22.87
CA TYR A 260 6.60 4.75 -22.23
C TYR A 260 5.96 5.78 -23.17
N TYR A 261 4.73 6.14 -22.87
CA TYR A 261 4.01 7.24 -23.48
C TYR A 261 4.04 8.46 -22.57
N ASP A 262 4.23 9.63 -23.12
CA ASP A 262 3.94 10.89 -22.44
C ASP A 262 2.43 11.18 -22.44
N ILE A 263 2.04 12.33 -21.87
CA ILE A 263 0.63 12.73 -21.79
C ILE A 263 -0.02 12.94 -23.17
N ASP A 264 0.77 13.32 -24.16
CA ASP A 264 0.33 13.59 -25.53
C ASP A 264 0.29 12.32 -26.39
N GLY A 265 0.78 11.19 -25.86
CA GLY A 265 0.80 9.89 -26.52
C GLY A 265 2.03 9.65 -27.39
N HIS A 266 3.06 10.49 -27.30
CA HIS A 266 4.31 10.22 -27.97
C HIS A 266 5.07 9.10 -27.28
N THR A 267 5.72 8.24 -28.06
CA THR A 267 6.49 7.11 -27.57
C THR A 267 7.93 7.50 -27.27
N HIS A 268 8.40 7.12 -26.10
CA HIS A 268 9.77 7.34 -25.64
C HIS A 268 10.41 6.03 -25.18
N PHE A 269 11.74 6.02 -25.06
CA PHE A 269 12.49 4.89 -24.52
C PHE A 269 13.52 5.36 -23.49
N GLN A 270 13.44 4.85 -22.25
CA GLN A 270 14.46 5.05 -21.23
C GLN A 270 15.37 3.83 -21.14
N ARG A 271 16.63 4.00 -21.50
CA ARG A 271 17.67 2.97 -21.31
C ARG A 271 18.04 2.85 -19.83
N ALA A 272 18.21 1.61 -19.38
CA ALA A 272 18.62 1.34 -18.00
C ALA A 272 19.42 0.05 -17.90
N LYS A 273 20.41 0.02 -17.00
CA LYS A 273 21.17 -1.20 -16.68
C LYS A 273 20.33 -2.21 -15.92
N ALA A 274 19.37 -1.73 -15.12
CA ALA A 274 18.36 -2.56 -14.44
C ALA A 274 17.02 -1.82 -14.36
N VAL A 275 15.92 -2.59 -14.30
CA VAL A 275 14.54 -2.08 -14.22
C VAL A 275 13.89 -2.60 -12.94
N ILE A 276 13.19 -1.73 -12.22
CA ILE A 276 12.43 -2.06 -11.01
C ILE A 276 10.96 -1.68 -11.24
N LEU A 277 10.07 -2.68 -11.17
CA LEU A 277 8.64 -2.47 -11.29
C LEU A 277 8.02 -2.24 -9.92
N SER A 278 7.34 -1.11 -9.76
CA SER A 278 6.67 -0.65 -8.53
C SER A 278 5.27 -0.12 -8.83
N GLY A 279 4.58 -0.75 -9.80
CA GLY A 279 3.34 -0.28 -10.40
C GLY A 279 2.07 -0.77 -9.70
N TYR A 280 2.15 -1.41 -8.51
CA TYR A 280 1.01 -1.92 -7.76
C TYR A 280 0.52 -3.31 -8.22
N ALA A 281 -0.25 -3.98 -7.36
CA ALA A 281 -0.72 -5.36 -7.53
C ALA A 281 -1.53 -5.66 -8.81
N ILE A 282 -2.00 -4.63 -9.52
CA ILE A 282 -2.71 -4.78 -10.80
C ILE A 282 -1.83 -4.37 -11.98
N GLU A 283 -1.20 -3.19 -11.91
CA GLU A 283 -0.47 -2.66 -13.07
C GLU A 283 0.91 -3.30 -13.27
N THR A 284 1.57 -3.79 -12.21
CA THR A 284 2.83 -4.54 -12.34
C THR A 284 2.64 -5.84 -13.12
N PRO A 285 1.70 -6.76 -12.76
CA PRO A 285 1.45 -7.94 -13.57
C PRO A 285 0.88 -7.58 -14.96
N ARG A 286 0.04 -6.55 -15.09
CA ARG A 286 -0.42 -6.08 -16.41
C ARG A 286 0.75 -5.70 -17.31
N LEU A 287 1.73 -4.94 -16.79
CA LEU A 287 2.91 -4.54 -17.55
C LEU A 287 3.77 -5.74 -17.96
N LEU A 288 4.00 -6.69 -17.05
CA LEU A 288 4.72 -7.93 -17.39
C LEU A 288 4.01 -8.73 -18.49
N LEU A 289 2.69 -8.87 -18.43
CA LEU A 289 1.88 -9.54 -19.44
C LEU A 289 1.91 -8.79 -20.79
N ASN A 290 1.82 -7.46 -20.80
CA ASN A 290 1.94 -6.63 -21.99
C ASN A 290 3.37 -6.62 -22.59
N SER A 291 4.37 -7.06 -21.81
CA SER A 291 5.77 -7.15 -22.25
C SER A 291 6.14 -8.52 -22.83
N ALA A 292 5.15 -9.30 -23.27
CA ALA A 292 5.38 -10.57 -23.96
C ALA A 292 6.32 -10.39 -25.14
N CYS A 293 7.26 -11.35 -25.31
CA CYS A 293 8.27 -11.33 -26.36
C CYS A 293 8.75 -12.77 -26.65
N PRO A 294 9.57 -12.99 -27.69
CA PRO A 294 10.14 -14.31 -27.96
C PRO A 294 10.85 -14.89 -26.73
N GLY A 295 10.47 -16.13 -26.35
CA GLY A 295 10.92 -16.79 -25.13
C GLY A 295 10.09 -16.50 -23.87
N PHE A 296 9.18 -15.51 -23.94
CA PHE A 296 8.22 -15.14 -22.89
C PHE A 296 6.85 -14.81 -23.50
N GLU A 297 6.29 -15.72 -24.28
CA GLU A 297 5.06 -15.53 -25.07
C GLU A 297 3.82 -15.28 -24.19
N HIS A 298 3.87 -15.70 -22.91
CA HIS A 298 2.79 -15.53 -21.93
C HIS A 298 3.05 -14.41 -20.92
N GLY A 299 3.93 -13.46 -21.26
CA GLY A 299 4.34 -12.35 -20.41
C GLY A 299 5.78 -12.46 -19.92
N LEU A 300 6.46 -11.33 -19.84
CA LEU A 300 7.85 -11.23 -19.39
C LEU A 300 7.99 -11.77 -17.96
N ALA A 301 9.08 -12.49 -17.69
CA ALA A 301 9.37 -13.12 -16.38
C ALA A 301 8.27 -14.07 -15.88
N ASN A 302 7.56 -14.74 -16.78
CA ASN A 302 6.42 -15.62 -16.49
C ASN A 302 6.64 -17.08 -16.86
N SER A 303 7.86 -17.61 -16.76
CA SER A 303 8.15 -19.03 -17.01
C SER A 303 7.40 -19.97 -16.05
N SER A 304 7.13 -19.52 -14.84
CA SER A 304 6.33 -20.23 -13.83
C SER A 304 4.82 -20.23 -14.11
N GLY A 305 4.33 -19.35 -15.00
CA GLY A 305 2.89 -19.12 -15.20
C GLY A 305 2.19 -18.52 -13.98
N THR A 306 2.94 -17.87 -13.07
CA THR A 306 2.39 -17.28 -11.82
C THR A 306 2.20 -15.78 -11.89
N VAL A 307 2.72 -15.07 -12.89
CA VAL A 307 2.42 -13.65 -13.09
C VAL A 307 0.91 -13.45 -13.23
N GLY A 308 0.38 -12.55 -12.44
CA GLY A 308 -1.04 -12.25 -12.34
C GLY A 308 -1.84 -13.13 -11.37
N ARG A 309 -1.33 -14.28 -10.90
CA ARG A 309 -2.04 -15.20 -10.01
C ARG A 309 -1.85 -14.87 -8.53
N TYR A 310 -2.76 -15.38 -7.69
CA TYR A 310 -2.71 -15.21 -6.23
C TYR A 310 -2.94 -13.77 -5.78
N LEU A 311 -3.79 -13.04 -6.52
CA LEU A 311 -4.23 -11.71 -6.09
C LEU A 311 -5.05 -11.83 -4.81
N MET A 312 -4.74 -11.01 -3.83
CA MET A 312 -5.48 -10.90 -2.57
C MET A 312 -6.05 -9.49 -2.45
N ALA A 313 -7.25 -9.40 -1.90
CA ALA A 313 -7.91 -8.13 -1.60
C ALA A 313 -8.51 -8.25 -0.20
N GLN A 314 -7.91 -7.59 0.78
CA GLN A 314 -8.31 -7.68 2.18
C GLN A 314 -9.78 -7.30 2.35
N ALA A 315 -10.53 -8.12 3.08
CA ALA A 315 -11.90 -7.82 3.45
C ALA A 315 -11.90 -6.60 4.39
N GLY A 316 -12.26 -5.46 3.85
CA GLY A 316 -12.20 -4.15 4.53
C GLY A 316 -13.59 -3.60 4.85
N ASN A 317 -14.53 -4.44 5.30
CA ASN A 317 -15.89 -4.02 5.61
C ASN A 317 -15.92 -2.85 6.57
N VAL A 318 -16.87 -1.94 6.35
CA VAL A 318 -17.14 -0.83 7.27
C VAL A 318 -18.42 -1.16 8.04
N VAL A 319 -18.31 -1.18 9.36
CA VAL A 319 -19.43 -1.35 10.29
C VAL A 319 -19.70 0.00 10.94
N MET A 320 -20.88 0.55 10.74
CA MET A 320 -21.26 1.86 11.27
C MET A 320 -22.36 1.71 12.32
N GLY A 321 -22.20 2.40 13.43
CA GLY A 321 -23.15 2.42 14.53
C GLY A 321 -23.64 3.82 14.85
N ARG A 322 -24.95 3.96 15.09
CA ARG A 322 -25.59 5.19 15.55
C ARG A 322 -25.62 5.22 17.09
N PHE A 323 -25.26 6.37 17.65
CA PHE A 323 -25.21 6.61 19.08
C PHE A 323 -26.17 7.76 19.47
N ASP A 324 -26.67 7.75 20.69
CA ASP A 324 -27.51 8.84 21.20
C ASP A 324 -26.71 10.13 21.45
N GLN A 325 -25.42 9.99 21.76
CA GLN A 325 -24.52 11.14 21.93
C GLN A 325 -23.71 11.40 20.66
N PRO A 326 -23.36 12.67 20.36
CA PRO A 326 -22.56 13.00 19.20
C PRO A 326 -21.14 12.40 19.27
N VAL A 327 -20.78 11.55 18.31
CA VAL A 327 -19.46 10.92 18.15
C VAL A 327 -18.50 11.79 17.35
N ARG A 328 -19.00 12.46 16.31
CA ARG A 328 -18.21 13.33 15.42
C ARG A 328 -16.99 12.63 14.83
N MET A 329 -17.20 11.51 14.15
CA MET A 329 -16.15 10.62 13.63
C MET A 329 -15.17 11.29 12.64
N TYR A 330 -15.47 12.48 12.13
CA TYR A 330 -14.58 13.27 11.27
C TYR A 330 -13.47 14.01 12.04
N LYS A 331 -13.57 14.10 13.37
CA LYS A 331 -12.56 14.77 14.21
C LYS A 331 -11.42 13.81 14.53
N ALA A 332 -10.20 14.26 14.32
CA ALA A 332 -8.93 13.56 14.51
C ALA A 332 -8.55 12.59 13.35
N PRO A 333 -7.32 12.06 13.34
CA PRO A 333 -6.89 11.08 12.34
C PRO A 333 -7.73 9.79 12.41
N PRO A 334 -7.82 9.01 11.34
CA PRO A 334 -8.67 7.80 11.32
C PRO A 334 -8.32 6.75 12.39
N ALA A 335 -7.07 6.71 12.85
CA ALA A 335 -6.55 5.68 13.75
C ALA A 335 -6.56 6.10 15.22
N HIS A 336 -7.71 6.09 15.86
CA HIS A 336 -7.82 6.40 17.29
C HIS A 336 -7.55 5.19 18.18
N ALA A 337 -8.02 4.03 17.77
CA ALA A 337 -7.90 2.78 18.50
C ALA A 337 -7.98 1.61 17.52
N LEU A 338 -7.41 0.49 17.91
CA LEU A 338 -7.55 -0.77 17.17
C LEU A 338 -7.39 -1.96 18.11
N THR A 339 -7.89 -3.12 17.66
CA THR A 339 -7.60 -4.41 18.27
C THR A 339 -7.16 -5.42 17.21
N GLU A 340 -6.10 -6.16 17.49
CA GLU A 340 -5.58 -7.30 16.73
C GLU A 340 -5.79 -8.61 17.48
N GLU A 341 -6.72 -8.64 18.44
CA GLU A 341 -6.99 -9.83 19.26
C GLU A 341 -7.44 -11.04 18.42
N PHE A 342 -8.03 -10.77 17.25
CA PHE A 342 -8.52 -11.81 16.34
C PHE A 342 -7.61 -12.05 15.15
N TYR A 343 -6.35 -11.62 15.22
CA TYR A 343 -5.40 -11.63 14.10
C TYR A 343 -4.94 -13.04 13.73
N GLU A 344 -4.61 -13.84 14.74
CA GLU A 344 -4.04 -15.18 14.57
C GLU A 344 -5.11 -16.24 14.26
N THR A 345 -4.69 -17.34 13.62
CA THR A 345 -5.56 -18.52 13.50
C THR A 345 -5.94 -19.04 14.87
N ASN A 346 -7.23 -19.13 15.14
CA ASN A 346 -7.76 -19.75 16.34
C ASN A 346 -8.30 -21.16 15.98
N PRO A 347 -7.79 -22.24 16.58
CA PRO A 347 -8.21 -23.61 16.28
C PRO A 347 -9.69 -23.89 16.63
N GLU A 348 -10.34 -23.04 17.41
CA GLU A 348 -11.79 -23.14 17.69
C GLU A 348 -12.66 -22.62 16.53
N ASN A 349 -12.07 -21.87 15.59
CA ASN A 349 -12.77 -21.39 14.42
C ASN A 349 -12.80 -22.46 13.31
N ASP A 350 -13.80 -22.37 12.45
CA ASP A 350 -13.94 -23.20 11.25
C ASP A 350 -13.28 -22.56 10.00
N PHE A 351 -12.35 -21.62 10.24
CA PHE A 351 -11.55 -20.93 9.22
C PHE A 351 -10.13 -20.67 9.74
N ALA A 352 -9.18 -20.59 8.80
CA ALA A 352 -7.79 -20.20 9.07
C ALA A 352 -7.60 -18.70 8.90
N ARG A 353 -6.55 -18.17 9.53
CA ARG A 353 -6.17 -16.76 9.62
C ARG A 353 -7.22 -15.96 10.40
N GLY A 354 -7.12 -14.64 10.38
CA GLY A 354 -7.94 -13.83 11.25
C GLY A 354 -8.24 -12.44 10.71
N PHE A 355 -8.54 -11.52 11.63
CA PHE A 355 -8.90 -10.15 11.30
C PHE A 355 -8.53 -9.18 12.42
N ALA A 356 -8.42 -7.89 12.06
CA ALA A 356 -8.29 -6.79 13.00
C ALA A 356 -9.48 -5.84 12.89
N ILE A 357 -9.75 -5.08 13.95
CA ILE A 357 -10.78 -4.04 13.99
C ILE A 357 -10.11 -2.72 14.30
N GLN A 358 -10.30 -1.72 13.45
CA GLN A 358 -9.74 -0.38 13.60
C GLN A 358 -10.81 0.70 13.48
N THR A 359 -10.58 1.86 14.08
CA THR A 359 -11.46 3.01 13.89
C THR A 359 -11.24 3.61 12.51
N VAL A 360 -12.33 4.05 11.86
CA VAL A 360 -12.31 4.83 10.62
C VAL A 360 -13.26 6.01 10.73
N GLY A 361 -13.12 7.01 9.87
CA GLY A 361 -13.94 8.22 9.92
C GLY A 361 -14.37 8.63 8.50
N PRO A 362 -15.37 7.97 7.88
CA PRO A 362 -15.86 8.40 6.59
C PRO A 362 -16.40 9.83 6.67
N LEU A 363 -15.99 10.67 5.71
CA LEU A 363 -16.48 12.03 5.57
C LEU A 363 -17.91 12.02 5.00
N PRO A 364 -18.65 13.15 5.01
CA PRO A 364 -20.07 13.18 4.67
C PRO A 364 -20.45 12.56 3.32
N VAL A 365 -19.66 12.74 2.25
CA VAL A 365 -19.98 12.15 0.94
C VAL A 365 -19.83 10.62 0.96
N ALA A 366 -18.73 10.11 1.57
CA ALA A 366 -18.54 8.68 1.75
C ALA A 366 -19.63 8.08 2.63
N PHE A 367 -19.95 8.74 3.75
CA PHE A 367 -21.06 8.33 4.63
C PHE A 367 -22.39 8.25 3.89
N GLY A 368 -22.74 9.28 3.09
CA GLY A 368 -23.96 9.27 2.28
C GLY A 368 -24.02 8.09 1.31
N LYS A 369 -22.90 7.78 0.62
CA LYS A 369 -22.80 6.59 -0.25
C LYS A 369 -23.04 5.29 0.54
N GLN A 370 -22.48 5.19 1.74
CA GLN A 370 -22.66 4.02 2.62
C GLN A 370 -24.12 3.87 3.07
N MET A 371 -24.82 4.96 3.41
CA MET A 371 -26.24 4.93 3.76
C MET A 371 -27.12 4.52 2.56
N ILE A 372 -26.77 4.99 1.35
CA ILE A 372 -27.45 4.53 0.12
C ILE A 372 -27.24 3.03 -0.06
N ALA A 373 -26.02 2.54 0.08
CA ALA A 373 -25.70 1.12 -0.11
C ALA A 373 -26.38 0.22 0.94
N ALA A 374 -26.22 0.55 2.23
CA ALA A 374 -26.67 -0.28 3.33
C ALA A 374 -28.18 -0.19 3.61
N LYS A 375 -28.75 1.01 3.57
CA LYS A 375 -30.16 1.28 3.94
C LYS A 375 -31.07 1.54 2.74
N LYS A 376 -30.53 1.58 1.50
CA LYS A 376 -31.23 2.05 0.31
C LYS A 376 -31.83 3.45 0.50
N ALA A 377 -31.17 4.27 1.34
CA ALA A 377 -31.62 5.60 1.68
C ALA A 377 -31.55 6.53 0.46
N TRP A 378 -32.63 7.31 0.23
CA TRP A 378 -32.72 8.23 -0.89
C TRP A 378 -33.69 9.39 -0.54
N GLY A 379 -33.57 10.53 -1.21
CA GLY A 379 -34.43 11.68 -1.01
C GLY A 379 -34.46 12.15 0.46
N TRP A 380 -35.63 12.31 1.03
CA TRP A 380 -35.81 12.71 2.43
C TRP A 380 -35.25 11.69 3.44
N GLY A 381 -35.26 10.40 3.08
CA GLY A 381 -34.63 9.35 3.91
C GLY A 381 -33.13 9.58 4.03
N LEU A 382 -32.44 9.79 2.91
CA LEU A 382 -31.00 10.08 2.90
C LEU A 382 -30.69 11.39 3.64
N ARG A 383 -31.52 12.44 3.43
CA ARG A 383 -31.34 13.70 4.15
C ARG A 383 -31.39 13.52 5.67
N ARG A 384 -32.31 12.71 6.20
CA ARG A 384 -32.38 12.41 7.65
C ARG A 384 -31.11 11.75 8.15
N GLU A 385 -30.60 10.73 7.44
CA GLU A 385 -29.34 10.08 7.79
C GLU A 385 -28.16 11.10 7.80
N MET A 386 -28.10 11.97 6.80
CA MET A 386 -27.06 13.01 6.71
C MET A 386 -27.14 14.04 7.84
N MET A 387 -28.34 14.40 8.29
CA MET A 387 -28.52 15.31 9.44
C MET A 387 -28.05 14.68 10.75
N ASP A 388 -28.08 13.36 10.86
CA ASP A 388 -27.66 12.59 12.02
C ASP A 388 -26.19 12.14 11.96
N TYR A 389 -25.44 12.54 10.94
CA TYR A 389 -24.03 12.16 10.69
C TYR A 389 -23.13 12.27 11.92
N ASN A 390 -23.31 13.31 12.74
CA ASN A 390 -22.52 13.52 13.95
C ASN A 390 -22.70 12.44 15.02
N HIS A 391 -23.76 11.65 14.95
CA HIS A 391 -24.09 10.59 15.89
C HIS A 391 -23.59 9.21 15.47
N TRP A 392 -22.94 9.09 14.30
CA TRP A 392 -22.43 7.85 13.79
C TRP A 392 -20.94 7.66 14.12
N ALA A 393 -20.58 6.41 14.48
CA ALA A 393 -19.20 5.92 14.50
C ALA A 393 -19.00 4.91 13.38
N ALA A 394 -17.75 4.70 12.96
CA ALA A 394 -17.41 3.70 11.98
C ALA A 394 -16.17 2.90 12.41
N PHE A 395 -16.26 1.58 12.32
CA PHE A 395 -15.15 0.65 12.48
C PHE A 395 -14.84 -0.01 11.15
N GLY A 396 -13.56 -0.08 10.80
CA GLY A 396 -13.05 -0.81 9.65
C GLY A 396 -12.59 -2.21 10.08
N LEU A 397 -13.04 -3.19 9.33
CA LEU A 397 -12.61 -4.57 9.47
C LEU A 397 -11.44 -4.82 8.51
N LEU A 398 -10.42 -5.51 8.96
CA LEU A 398 -9.29 -5.99 8.15
C LEU A 398 -9.22 -7.50 8.24
N GLY A 399 -9.89 -8.21 7.33
CA GLY A 399 -9.88 -9.67 7.27
C GLY A 399 -8.92 -10.19 6.21
N GLU A 400 -8.05 -11.11 6.57
CA GLU A 400 -7.11 -11.70 5.62
C GLU A 400 -7.82 -12.62 4.62
N ILE A 401 -7.58 -12.39 3.34
CA ILE A 401 -8.02 -13.27 2.25
C ILE A 401 -6.84 -14.12 1.81
N LEU A 402 -7.04 -15.42 1.68
CA LEU A 402 -5.99 -16.35 1.29
C LEU A 402 -5.59 -16.19 -0.20
N PRO A 403 -4.33 -16.55 -0.57
CA PRO A 403 -3.82 -16.41 -1.93
C PRO A 403 -4.34 -17.53 -2.85
N TRP A 404 -5.56 -17.42 -3.33
CA TRP A 404 -6.18 -18.38 -4.24
C TRP A 404 -5.64 -18.20 -5.67
N LYS A 405 -5.37 -19.32 -6.35
CA LYS A 405 -4.74 -19.32 -7.68
C LYS A 405 -5.64 -18.73 -8.77
N ASP A 406 -6.93 -18.82 -8.62
CA ASP A 406 -7.95 -18.31 -9.54
C ASP A 406 -8.25 -16.81 -9.33
N ASN A 407 -7.89 -16.24 -8.19
CA ASN A 407 -7.85 -14.78 -8.00
C ASN A 407 -6.65 -14.22 -8.76
N ARG A 408 -6.92 -13.50 -9.85
CA ARG A 408 -5.86 -13.16 -10.80
C ARG A 408 -6.11 -11.91 -11.62
N VAL A 409 -5.01 -11.35 -12.11
CA VAL A 409 -4.95 -10.34 -13.16
C VAL A 409 -4.56 -11.00 -14.48
N THR A 410 -5.33 -10.75 -15.53
CA THR A 410 -5.02 -11.11 -16.92
C THR A 410 -5.19 -9.88 -17.81
N LEU A 411 -4.96 -10.00 -19.10
CA LEU A 411 -5.26 -8.93 -20.06
C LEU A 411 -6.67 -9.10 -20.61
N SER A 412 -7.38 -7.99 -20.79
CA SER A 412 -8.65 -7.89 -21.50
C SER A 412 -8.42 -7.59 -22.98
N GLU A 413 -9.43 -7.82 -23.82
CA GLU A 413 -9.46 -7.33 -25.20
C GLU A 413 -9.69 -5.81 -25.26
N ASP A 414 -10.28 -5.22 -24.21
CA ASP A 414 -10.45 -3.79 -24.08
C ASP A 414 -9.09 -3.10 -23.95
N LYS A 415 -9.01 -1.88 -24.48
CA LYS A 415 -7.77 -1.09 -24.52
C LYS A 415 -7.93 0.24 -23.82
N ASP A 416 -6.83 0.71 -23.24
CA ASP A 416 -6.74 2.06 -22.71
C ASP A 416 -6.53 3.11 -23.82
N ARG A 417 -6.42 4.37 -23.42
CA ARG A 417 -6.22 5.50 -24.36
C ARG A 417 -4.93 5.41 -25.21
N PHE A 418 -3.97 4.58 -24.80
CA PHE A 418 -2.73 4.33 -25.51
C PHE A 418 -2.77 3.07 -26.40
N GLY A 419 -3.94 2.40 -26.47
CA GLY A 419 -4.12 1.17 -27.22
C GLY A 419 -3.56 -0.08 -26.54
N LEU A 420 -3.19 -0.01 -25.26
CA LEU A 420 -2.68 -1.15 -24.50
C LEU A 420 -3.84 -1.95 -23.90
N PRO A 421 -3.79 -3.30 -23.95
CA PRO A 421 -4.76 -4.14 -23.23
C PRO A 421 -4.88 -3.74 -21.76
N VAL A 422 -6.11 -3.55 -21.27
CA VAL A 422 -6.36 -3.22 -19.87
C VAL A 422 -6.33 -4.47 -18.99
N ALA A 423 -6.17 -4.28 -17.68
CA ALA A 423 -6.22 -5.39 -16.74
C ALA A 423 -7.65 -5.95 -16.64
N HIS A 424 -7.78 -7.27 -16.69
CA HIS A 424 -8.97 -8.02 -16.29
C HIS A 424 -8.69 -8.70 -14.95
N VAL A 425 -9.45 -8.31 -13.93
CA VAL A 425 -9.27 -8.76 -12.55
C VAL A 425 -10.40 -9.73 -12.21
N SER A 426 -10.08 -11.02 -12.09
CA SER A 426 -11.00 -12.05 -11.62
C SER A 426 -10.83 -12.28 -10.13
N PHE A 427 -11.93 -12.22 -9.37
CA PHE A 427 -11.91 -12.40 -7.93
C PHE A 427 -13.05 -13.29 -7.43
N HIS A 428 -12.73 -14.18 -6.49
CA HIS A 428 -13.61 -15.17 -5.91
C HIS A 428 -13.34 -15.26 -4.41
N LEU A 429 -14.39 -15.31 -3.62
CA LEU A 429 -14.33 -15.65 -2.19
C LEU A 429 -14.55 -17.15 -2.04
N HIS A 430 -13.56 -17.81 -1.48
CA HIS A 430 -13.64 -19.23 -1.13
C HIS A 430 -14.27 -19.42 0.26
N GLU A 431 -14.56 -20.66 0.61
CA GLU A 431 -15.30 -20.96 1.85
C GLU A 431 -14.59 -20.44 3.13
N ASN A 432 -13.26 -20.54 3.19
CA ASN A 432 -12.49 -19.97 4.29
C ASN A 432 -12.74 -18.47 4.43
N ASP A 433 -12.67 -17.75 3.33
CA ASP A 433 -12.82 -16.29 3.29
C ASP A 433 -14.24 -15.86 3.72
N LYS A 434 -15.27 -16.59 3.25
CA LYS A 434 -16.67 -16.31 3.60
C LYS A 434 -16.94 -16.53 5.09
N ARG A 435 -16.39 -17.60 5.68
CA ARG A 435 -16.52 -17.89 7.11
C ARG A 435 -15.80 -16.84 7.96
N LEU A 436 -14.57 -16.50 7.61
CA LEU A 436 -13.81 -15.44 8.26
C LEU A 436 -14.57 -14.10 8.21
N ILE A 437 -15.04 -13.68 7.04
CA ILE A 437 -15.78 -12.43 6.87
C ILE A 437 -17.05 -12.40 7.71
N LYS A 438 -17.79 -13.52 7.76
CA LYS A 438 -19.00 -13.64 8.58
C LYS A 438 -18.68 -13.46 10.06
N ALA A 439 -17.72 -14.22 10.59
CA ALA A 439 -17.31 -14.14 11.99
C ALA A 439 -16.79 -12.75 12.37
N ALA A 440 -15.99 -12.14 11.48
CA ALA A 440 -15.45 -10.81 11.69
C ALA A 440 -16.55 -9.73 11.74
N LYS A 441 -17.55 -9.82 10.86
CA LYS A 441 -18.72 -8.92 10.88
C LYS A 441 -19.51 -9.05 12.18
N GLU A 442 -19.85 -10.26 12.58
CA GLU A 442 -20.61 -10.54 13.80
C GLU A 442 -19.86 -10.02 15.03
N LYS A 443 -18.55 -10.25 15.10
CA LYS A 443 -17.72 -9.76 16.21
C LYS A 443 -17.65 -8.23 16.24
N THR A 444 -17.46 -7.59 15.08
CA THR A 444 -17.38 -6.11 15.00
C THR A 444 -18.73 -5.47 15.35
N GLU A 445 -19.84 -6.06 14.93
CA GLU A 445 -21.19 -5.61 15.29
C GLU A 445 -21.43 -5.74 16.80
N ALA A 446 -21.02 -6.86 17.41
CA ALA A 446 -21.11 -7.04 18.86
C ALA A 446 -20.32 -5.98 19.62
N VAL A 447 -19.09 -5.65 19.17
CA VAL A 447 -18.28 -4.58 19.76
C VAL A 447 -18.97 -3.23 19.59
N MET A 448 -19.59 -2.96 18.44
CA MET A 448 -20.29 -1.70 18.16
C MET A 448 -21.49 -1.52 19.11
N HIS A 449 -22.32 -2.57 19.29
CA HIS A 449 -23.44 -2.57 20.23
C HIS A 449 -22.97 -2.42 21.68
N ALA A 450 -21.94 -3.17 22.10
CA ALA A 450 -21.36 -3.06 23.44
C ALA A 450 -20.78 -1.68 23.71
N GLY A 451 -20.33 -0.96 22.66
CA GLY A 451 -19.92 0.45 22.71
C GLY A 451 -21.06 1.43 22.97
N GLY A 452 -22.30 1.00 22.75
CA GLY A 452 -23.51 1.80 22.99
C GLY A 452 -24.27 2.20 21.70
N ALA A 453 -23.98 1.56 20.58
CA ALA A 453 -24.73 1.81 19.34
C ALA A 453 -26.16 1.27 19.45
N THR A 454 -27.15 2.10 19.06
CA THR A 454 -28.58 1.77 19.04
C THR A 454 -29.04 1.19 17.71
N GLU A 455 -28.28 1.45 16.65
CA GLU A 455 -28.49 0.92 15.30
C GLU A 455 -27.13 0.59 14.69
N VAL A 456 -27.01 -0.50 13.93
CA VAL A 456 -25.79 -0.88 13.22
C VAL A 456 -26.10 -1.20 11.77
N VAL A 457 -25.27 -0.72 10.86
CA VAL A 457 -25.31 -1.04 9.43
C VAL A 457 -23.93 -1.45 8.94
N GLN A 458 -23.87 -2.23 7.88
CA GLN A 458 -22.61 -2.77 7.35
C GLN A 458 -22.55 -2.58 5.84
N GLU A 459 -21.36 -2.24 5.33
CA GLU A 459 -21.04 -2.19 3.93
C GLU A 459 -19.86 -3.10 3.61
N ALA A 460 -20.01 -3.95 2.59
CA ALA A 460 -18.91 -4.76 2.10
C ALA A 460 -17.93 -3.90 1.32
N ARG A 461 -16.65 -4.03 1.63
CA ARG A 461 -15.57 -3.34 0.94
C ARG A 461 -14.34 -4.23 0.87
N TYR A 462 -13.57 -4.07 -0.19
CA TYR A 462 -12.27 -4.69 -0.36
C TYR A 462 -11.22 -3.61 -0.54
N ALA A 463 -10.07 -3.79 0.10
CA ALA A 463 -8.97 -2.85 0.05
C ALA A 463 -7.63 -3.58 0.04
N HIS A 464 -6.51 -2.83 0.03
CA HIS A 464 -5.18 -3.37 0.23
C HIS A 464 -4.84 -4.53 -0.72
N LEU A 465 -5.03 -4.31 -2.05
CA LEU A 465 -4.73 -5.34 -3.03
C LEU A 465 -3.23 -5.62 -3.05
N VAL A 466 -2.87 -6.89 -2.87
CA VAL A 466 -1.48 -7.39 -2.87
C VAL A 466 -1.43 -8.75 -3.57
N GLY A 467 -0.22 -9.28 -3.78
CA GLY A 467 -0.04 -10.51 -4.55
C GLY A 467 -0.02 -10.26 -6.06
N ALA A 468 -0.17 -11.29 -6.86
CA ALA A 468 -0.12 -11.32 -8.32
C ALA A 468 1.30 -11.36 -8.96
N CYS A 469 2.37 -11.14 -8.19
CA CYS A 469 3.76 -11.40 -8.59
C CYS A 469 4.56 -11.95 -7.40
N ARG A 470 3.97 -12.90 -6.66
CA ARG A 470 4.45 -13.32 -5.33
C ARG A 470 5.91 -13.72 -5.31
N MET A 471 6.59 -13.37 -4.20
CA MET A 471 7.94 -13.86 -3.92
C MET A 471 7.92 -15.30 -3.41
N GLY A 472 9.04 -16.00 -3.58
CA GLY A 472 9.22 -17.35 -3.08
C GLY A 472 10.61 -17.88 -3.40
N ALA A 473 11.00 -18.97 -2.75
CA ALA A 473 12.29 -19.63 -2.99
C ALA A 473 12.27 -20.52 -4.24
N ASP A 474 11.11 -21.07 -4.61
CA ASP A 474 10.96 -21.97 -5.77
C ASP A 474 10.53 -21.19 -7.02
N PRO A 475 11.40 -21.11 -8.06
CA PRO A 475 11.09 -20.41 -9.31
C PRO A 475 9.91 -20.99 -10.08
N ARG A 476 9.48 -22.23 -9.78
CA ARG A 476 8.32 -22.86 -10.42
C ARG A 476 6.98 -22.37 -9.87
N THR A 477 6.98 -21.73 -8.70
CA THR A 477 5.78 -21.33 -7.97
C THR A 477 5.76 -19.86 -7.57
N SER A 478 6.78 -19.10 -7.95
CA SER A 478 6.92 -17.67 -7.64
C SER A 478 7.49 -16.89 -8.83
N VAL A 479 7.34 -15.58 -8.81
CA VAL A 479 7.84 -14.67 -9.84
C VAL A 479 9.20 -14.10 -9.46
N VAL A 480 9.37 -13.77 -8.20
CA VAL A 480 10.59 -13.14 -7.67
C VAL A 480 11.15 -13.89 -6.47
N ASP A 481 12.44 -13.70 -6.24
CA ASP A 481 13.15 -14.19 -5.06
C ASP A 481 12.92 -13.28 -3.83
N LYS A 482 13.58 -13.60 -2.73
CA LYS A 482 13.50 -12.86 -1.46
C LYS A 482 13.96 -11.40 -1.52
N PHE A 483 14.58 -10.96 -2.60
CA PHE A 483 15.02 -9.57 -2.82
C PHE A 483 14.20 -8.83 -3.89
N GLY A 484 13.13 -9.45 -4.38
CA GLY A 484 12.31 -8.91 -5.46
C GLY A 484 12.93 -9.09 -6.85
N ARG A 485 14.06 -9.79 -7.01
CA ARG A 485 14.66 -10.10 -8.30
C ARG A 485 13.85 -11.17 -9.00
N THR A 486 13.50 -10.98 -10.26
CA THR A 486 12.76 -12.01 -11.01
C THR A 486 13.62 -13.27 -11.17
N HIS A 487 12.96 -14.43 -11.09
CA HIS A 487 13.67 -15.71 -11.29
C HIS A 487 14.21 -15.88 -12.70
N ASP A 488 13.57 -15.27 -13.70
CA ASP A 488 13.90 -15.45 -15.10
C ASP A 488 14.97 -14.47 -15.62
N ILE A 489 14.94 -13.20 -15.12
CA ILE A 489 15.73 -12.11 -15.69
C ILE A 489 16.55 -11.43 -14.60
N ALA A 490 17.87 -11.45 -14.75
CA ALA A 490 18.83 -11.10 -13.71
C ALA A 490 18.81 -9.61 -13.28
N ASN A 491 18.43 -8.70 -14.16
CA ASN A 491 18.39 -7.26 -13.92
C ASN A 491 16.97 -6.67 -13.97
N LEU A 492 15.95 -7.51 -13.77
CA LEU A 492 14.56 -7.10 -13.62
C LEU A 492 14.09 -7.41 -12.19
N PHE A 493 13.51 -6.43 -11.54
CA PHE A 493 13.01 -6.51 -10.17
C PHE A 493 11.54 -6.12 -10.12
N VAL A 494 10.80 -6.72 -9.18
CA VAL A 494 9.45 -6.28 -8.79
C VAL A 494 9.51 -5.93 -7.31
N CYS A 495 9.08 -4.71 -6.97
CA CYS A 495 9.12 -4.24 -5.60
C CYS A 495 7.92 -3.33 -5.31
N ASP A 496 6.81 -3.94 -4.97
CA ASP A 496 5.57 -3.31 -4.53
C ASP A 496 4.70 -4.35 -3.82
N GLY A 497 3.43 -4.06 -3.57
CA GLY A 497 2.52 -5.01 -2.93
C GLY A 497 2.25 -6.30 -3.74
N SER A 498 2.60 -6.33 -5.04
CA SER A 498 2.40 -7.54 -5.86
C SER A 498 3.27 -8.72 -5.44
N VAL A 499 4.36 -8.48 -4.71
CA VAL A 499 5.30 -9.55 -4.30
C VAL A 499 4.86 -10.33 -3.07
N PHE A 500 3.78 -9.96 -2.40
CA PHE A 500 3.29 -10.61 -1.18
C PHE A 500 2.86 -12.05 -1.43
N PRO A 501 3.40 -13.05 -0.68
CA PRO A 501 2.91 -14.42 -0.71
C PRO A 501 1.59 -14.61 0.03
N THR A 502 1.41 -13.89 1.15
CA THR A 502 0.23 -13.83 2.01
C THR A 502 0.01 -12.39 2.45
N GLN A 503 -1.19 -12.05 2.93
CA GLN A 503 -1.58 -10.66 3.13
C GLN A 503 -1.43 -10.17 4.57
N GLY A 504 -1.72 -11.03 5.55
CA GLY A 504 -1.91 -10.63 6.95
C GLY A 504 -3.17 -9.78 7.18
N SER A 505 -3.53 -9.60 8.44
CA SER A 505 -4.67 -8.76 8.84
C SER A 505 -4.25 -7.34 9.21
N ALA A 506 -3.14 -6.85 8.64
CA ALA A 506 -2.59 -5.52 8.83
C ALA A 506 -2.61 -4.69 7.54
N ASN A 507 -2.59 -3.36 7.69
CA ASN A 507 -2.47 -2.46 6.55
C ASN A 507 -1.07 -2.61 5.90
N PRO A 508 -0.93 -2.94 4.61
CA PRO A 508 0.34 -3.39 4.03
C PRO A 508 1.35 -2.28 3.73
N GLY A 509 0.97 -1.00 3.90
CA GLY A 509 1.77 0.14 3.43
C GLY A 509 3.18 0.20 4.04
N LEU A 510 3.34 -0.04 5.34
CA LEU A 510 4.65 -0.08 5.99
C LEU A 510 5.49 -1.26 5.49
N THR A 511 4.89 -2.45 5.33
CA THR A 511 5.58 -3.64 4.83
C THR A 511 6.04 -3.46 3.38
N ILE A 512 5.22 -2.85 2.51
CA ILE A 512 5.61 -2.50 1.14
C ILE A 512 6.86 -1.61 1.14
N GLN A 513 6.90 -0.59 1.99
CA GLN A 513 8.05 0.31 2.09
C GLN A 513 9.27 -0.37 2.72
N ALA A 514 9.07 -1.24 3.69
CA ALA A 514 10.15 -2.02 4.32
C ALA A 514 10.81 -2.99 3.32
N LEU A 515 10.01 -3.67 2.50
CA LEU A 515 10.52 -4.49 1.39
C LEU A 515 11.29 -3.65 0.37
N ALA A 516 10.80 -2.45 0.05
CA ALA A 516 11.49 -1.53 -0.86
C ALA A 516 12.85 -1.08 -0.29
N ALA A 517 12.90 -0.77 0.98
CA ALA A 517 14.14 -0.43 1.67
C ALA A 517 15.14 -1.60 1.65
N ARG A 518 14.66 -2.81 1.91
CA ARG A 518 15.45 -4.04 1.88
C ARG A 518 15.97 -4.38 0.48
N THR A 519 15.12 -4.23 -0.53
CA THR A 519 15.52 -4.40 -1.94
C THR A 519 16.57 -3.36 -2.34
N ALA A 520 16.40 -2.10 -1.95
CA ALA A 520 17.40 -1.05 -2.21
C ALA A 520 18.76 -1.40 -1.61
N ASP A 521 18.80 -1.89 -0.37
CA ASP A 521 20.06 -2.32 0.27
C ASP A 521 20.75 -3.45 -0.49
N TYR A 522 19.96 -4.42 -0.97
CA TYR A 522 20.47 -5.49 -1.82
C TYR A 522 21.07 -4.91 -3.11
N LEU A 523 20.33 -4.03 -3.81
CA LEU A 523 20.79 -3.39 -5.05
C LEU A 523 22.08 -2.57 -4.85
N ILE A 524 22.17 -1.81 -3.77
CA ILE A 524 23.36 -1.02 -3.40
C ILE A 524 24.55 -1.93 -3.12
N THR A 525 24.32 -3.03 -2.39
CA THR A 525 25.39 -3.96 -2.00
C THR A 525 25.90 -4.77 -3.19
N GLN A 526 25.00 -5.20 -4.08
CA GLN A 526 25.37 -5.99 -5.27
C GLN A 526 25.86 -5.14 -6.43
N GLY A 527 25.49 -3.85 -6.49
CA GLY A 527 26.00 -2.85 -7.43
C GLY A 527 26.30 -3.40 -8.83
N ASP A 528 27.58 -3.41 -9.19
CA ASP A 528 28.05 -3.81 -10.53
C ASP A 528 27.69 -5.25 -10.92
N LYS A 529 27.52 -6.16 -9.97
CA LYS A 529 27.10 -7.54 -10.29
C LYS A 529 25.69 -7.58 -10.89
N ILE A 530 24.77 -6.72 -10.41
CA ILE A 530 23.44 -6.59 -10.99
C ILE A 530 23.52 -6.19 -12.47
N PHE A 531 24.47 -5.32 -12.83
CA PHE A 531 24.58 -4.78 -14.17
C PHE A 531 25.30 -5.71 -15.16
N THR A 532 26.17 -6.58 -14.66
CA THR A 532 27.13 -7.33 -15.52
C THR A 532 26.94 -8.85 -15.49
N SER A 533 26.34 -9.41 -14.43
CA SER A 533 26.25 -10.85 -14.24
C SER A 533 24.84 -11.39 -14.37
N ASN A 534 24.70 -12.54 -15.05
CA ASN A 534 23.48 -13.35 -15.00
C ASN A 534 23.51 -14.36 -13.83
N GLU A 535 24.61 -14.44 -13.10
CA GLU A 535 24.74 -15.35 -11.96
C GLU A 535 23.79 -14.95 -10.84
N ARG A 536 23.15 -15.96 -10.28
CA ARG A 536 22.28 -15.82 -9.12
C ARG A 536 23.09 -16.13 -7.87
N ASP A 537 23.76 -15.13 -7.32
CA ASP A 537 24.32 -15.28 -5.98
C ASP A 537 23.18 -15.15 -4.97
N MET A 538 22.47 -16.26 -4.72
CA MET A 538 21.40 -16.37 -3.72
C MET A 538 21.95 -16.46 -2.29
N ALA A 539 23.26 -16.63 -2.14
CA ALA A 539 23.92 -16.73 -0.86
C ALA A 539 24.15 -15.33 -0.27
N SER A 540 23.39 -15.01 0.76
CA SER A 540 23.74 -14.11 1.85
C SER A 540 24.71 -12.94 1.54
N ALA A 541 24.30 -12.00 0.67
CA ALA A 541 24.92 -10.69 0.74
C ALA A 541 24.57 -10.08 2.11
N PRO A 542 25.52 -9.68 2.92
CA PRO A 542 25.23 -9.02 4.18
C PRO A 542 24.48 -7.74 3.86
N ILE A 543 23.24 -7.65 4.35
CA ILE A 543 22.46 -6.44 4.26
C ILE A 543 23.21 -5.36 5.02
N ARG A 544 23.57 -4.27 4.36
CA ARG A 544 24.19 -3.12 5.06
C ARG A 544 23.17 -2.57 6.06
N ARG A 545 23.43 -2.77 7.35
CA ARG A 545 22.62 -2.23 8.44
C ARG A 545 22.86 -0.73 8.69
N GLU A 546 23.85 -0.13 8.05
CA GLU A 546 24.21 1.30 8.18
C GLU A 546 23.79 2.08 6.95
N LEU A 547 22.52 2.45 6.91
CA LEU A 547 21.96 3.36 5.89
C LEU A 547 21.68 4.73 6.51
N ALA A 548 22.58 5.58 6.57
CA ALA A 548 22.62 6.88 7.20
C ALA A 548 22.94 6.82 8.70
N PRO A 549 23.89 7.64 9.15
CA PRO A 549 24.20 7.72 10.56
C PRO A 549 22.98 8.22 11.34
N PRO A 550 22.77 7.72 12.57
CA PRO A 550 21.66 8.14 13.44
C PRO A 550 21.55 9.66 13.65
N GLU A 551 22.62 10.38 13.40
CA GLU A 551 22.71 11.85 13.50
C GLU A 551 21.85 12.61 12.49
N THR A 552 21.43 11.98 11.39
CA THR A 552 20.52 12.56 10.40
C THR A 552 19.04 12.27 10.69
N TRP A 553 18.77 11.41 11.67
CA TRP A 553 17.45 10.94 12.04
C TRP A 553 16.85 11.87 13.10
N GLY A 554 15.86 12.65 12.72
CA GLY A 554 14.99 13.35 13.63
C GLY A 554 15.68 14.13 14.77
N LYS A 555 16.59 15.06 14.48
CA LYS A 555 16.99 16.06 15.45
C LYS A 555 15.74 16.78 15.94
N GLY A 556 15.27 16.40 17.14
CA GLY A 556 14.06 16.95 17.73
C GLY A 556 13.03 15.93 18.23
N VAL A 557 13.27 14.63 18.08
CA VAL A 557 12.38 13.59 18.64
C VAL A 557 12.57 13.56 20.17
N PRO A 558 11.56 13.93 20.98
CA PRO A 558 11.60 13.67 22.40
C PRO A 558 11.60 12.16 22.62
N ARG A 559 12.68 11.60 23.12
CA ARG A 559 12.64 10.23 23.65
C ARG A 559 11.68 10.25 24.83
N LEU A 560 10.60 9.50 24.73
CA LEU A 560 9.79 9.19 25.91
C LEU A 560 10.71 8.46 26.89
N LYS A 561 10.92 9.10 28.05
CA LYS A 561 11.62 8.50 29.20
C LYS A 561 10.75 7.47 29.87
#